data_f4fe659792512aea0a1158002ad9fdd3
#
_entry.id   f4fe659792512aea0a1158002ad9fdd3
#
_cell.length_a   1.000
_cell.length_b   1.000
_cell.length_c   1.000
_cell.angle_alpha   90.00
_cell.angle_beta   90.00
_cell.angle_gamma   90.00
#
_symmetry.space_group_name_H-M   'P 1'
#
loop_
_entity.id
_entity.type
_entity.pdbx_description
1 polymer ?
#
loop_
_entity_poly.entity_id
_entity_poly.type
_entity_poly.pdbx_seq_one_letter_code
_entity_poly.pdbx_strand_id
1 'polypeptide(L)'
;MTKLEKLVPSQLIQTLKKQKYHLVGRHSAVKRCRWLYETLIHDRPCYKQKFYGIKTHQCVQMTPALFYCTQQCLFCWRAQSGDFKISWDETKLPEWDSPEKIVEECIKAQLKIISGYKGNPKTNKQKFREALTPRHAAISLTGEPTLYRHIGELIGAFHNRGFTTFLVSNGTLPSVLAKLSEEPTQLYISVCAPDKETFQRVCRPQIPKAWEKLNETLELLPSFKCPTVTRITCVRGLNMENVEGYAKLIEKANPTYVEPKAYMHVGFARLRLGYEGMPSHKEICEFAEQIARETSYKILDASQESRVVLLSRLEKPIRFGDG
;
A
#
# COMPACT_ATOMS: atom_id res chain seq x y z
N MET A 1 13.51 19.43 -19.28
CA MET A 1 12.20 18.94 -18.78
C MET A 1 12.12 17.46 -19.03
N THR A 2 11.91 16.66 -17.99
CA THR A 2 11.62 15.23 -18.15
C THR A 2 10.28 15.04 -18.84
N LYS A 3 10.05 13.91 -19.53
CA LYS A 3 8.74 13.62 -20.18
C LYS A 3 7.57 13.68 -19.17
N LEU A 4 7.83 13.39 -17.90
CA LEU A 4 6.85 13.51 -16.81
C LEU A 4 6.39 14.96 -16.60
N GLU A 5 7.30 15.93 -16.75
CA GLU A 5 6.99 17.38 -16.56
C GLU A 5 6.05 17.93 -17.63
N LYS A 6 5.80 17.18 -18.70
CA LYS A 6 4.78 17.52 -19.72
C LYS A 6 3.38 17.00 -19.36
N LEU A 7 3.27 16.00 -18.51
CA LEU A 7 2.02 15.31 -18.18
C LEU A 7 1.42 15.74 -16.84
N VAL A 8 2.24 16.36 -15.97
CA VAL A 8 1.84 16.75 -14.62
C VAL A 8 2.37 18.15 -14.33
N PRO A 9 1.60 19.01 -13.65
CA PRO A 9 2.02 20.38 -13.33
C PRO A 9 3.36 20.40 -12.59
N SER A 10 4.26 21.28 -13.02
CA SER A 10 5.62 21.41 -12.46
C SER A 10 5.64 21.66 -10.94
N GLN A 11 4.65 22.38 -10.42
CA GLN A 11 4.46 22.64 -9.00
C GLN A 11 4.26 21.35 -8.20
N LEU A 12 3.48 20.39 -8.72
CA LEU A 12 3.25 19.10 -8.07
C LEU A 12 4.56 18.28 -8.03
N ILE A 13 5.31 18.28 -9.13
CA ILE A 13 6.62 17.60 -9.19
C ILE A 13 7.59 18.19 -8.19
N GLN A 14 7.66 19.52 -8.07
CA GLN A 14 8.51 20.17 -7.07
C GLN A 14 8.10 19.81 -5.64
N THR A 15 6.80 19.73 -5.36
CA THR A 15 6.27 19.31 -4.06
C THR A 15 6.69 17.88 -3.72
N LEU A 16 6.58 16.95 -4.67
CA LEU A 16 7.01 15.57 -4.47
C LEU A 16 8.53 15.45 -4.26
N LYS A 17 9.33 16.22 -5.01
CA LYS A 17 10.79 16.28 -4.79
C LYS A 17 11.12 16.79 -3.37
N LYS A 18 10.43 17.84 -2.88
CA LYS A 18 10.55 18.30 -1.49
C LYS A 18 10.14 17.22 -0.48
N GLN A 19 9.14 16.42 -0.79
CA GLN A 19 8.71 15.27 0.02
C GLN A 19 9.62 14.04 -0.12
N LYS A 20 10.75 14.16 -0.82
CA LYS A 20 11.75 13.10 -1.02
C LYS A 20 11.24 11.89 -1.81
N TYR A 21 10.32 12.11 -2.78
CA TYR A 21 10.04 11.13 -3.81
C TYR A 21 11.19 11.11 -4.83
N HIS A 22 11.61 9.92 -5.20
CA HIS A 22 12.52 9.68 -6.32
C HIS A 22 11.66 9.23 -7.49
N LEU A 23 11.56 10.09 -8.50
CA LEU A 23 10.80 9.79 -9.72
C LEU A 23 11.55 8.74 -10.53
N VAL A 24 10.81 7.77 -11.04
CA VAL A 24 11.27 6.64 -11.83
C VAL A 24 10.49 6.66 -13.15
N GLY A 25 11.21 6.78 -14.24
CA GLY A 25 10.59 6.87 -15.56
C GLY A 25 9.56 7.98 -15.67
N ARG A 26 8.41 7.66 -16.31
CA ARG A 26 7.35 8.61 -16.65
C ARG A 26 6.22 8.70 -15.63
N HIS A 27 5.99 7.64 -14.84
CA HIS A 27 4.80 7.52 -14.01
C HIS A 27 5.04 6.85 -12.65
N SER A 28 6.24 6.31 -12.45
CA SER A 28 6.60 5.54 -11.26
C SER A 28 7.40 6.38 -10.27
N ALA A 29 7.48 5.91 -9.04
CA ALA A 29 8.33 6.52 -8.01
C ALA A 29 8.73 5.54 -6.91
N VAL A 30 9.86 5.84 -6.29
CA VAL A 30 10.32 5.25 -5.02
C VAL A 30 10.37 6.34 -3.97
N LYS A 31 10.02 6.00 -2.74
CA LYS A 31 10.17 6.90 -1.60
C LYS A 31 10.74 6.16 -0.42
N ARG A 32 11.60 6.86 0.35
CA ARG A 32 12.06 6.35 1.63
C ARG A 32 10.88 6.02 2.53
N CYS A 33 10.70 4.74 2.85
CA CYS A 33 9.75 4.32 3.88
C CYS A 33 10.22 4.84 5.25
N ARG A 34 9.28 5.30 6.10
CA ARG A 34 9.60 5.68 7.49
C ARG A 34 10.30 4.53 8.21
N TRP A 35 9.82 3.31 8.06
CA TRP A 35 10.35 2.13 8.74
C TRP A 35 11.77 1.76 8.31
N LEU A 36 12.22 2.12 7.10
CA LEU A 36 13.62 2.00 6.72
C LEU A 36 14.51 2.84 7.65
N TYR A 37 14.12 4.10 7.89
CA TYR A 37 14.84 4.98 8.82
C TYR A 37 14.79 4.43 10.25
N GLU A 38 13.59 4.07 10.73
CA GLU A 38 13.40 3.54 12.08
C GLU A 38 14.23 2.26 12.32
N THR A 39 14.33 1.40 11.30
CA THR A 39 15.12 0.15 11.39
C THR A 39 16.62 0.40 11.37
N LEU A 40 17.10 1.30 10.51
CA LEU A 40 18.53 1.57 10.37
C LEU A 40 19.11 2.36 11.55
N ILE A 41 18.31 3.24 12.18
CA ILE A 41 18.77 4.17 13.21
C ILE A 41 18.33 3.78 14.62
N HIS A 42 17.12 3.24 14.77
CA HIS A 42 16.49 2.98 16.08
C HIS A 42 16.21 1.49 16.34
N ASP A 43 16.58 0.63 15.41
CA ASP A 43 16.33 -0.82 15.48
C ASP A 43 14.84 -1.19 15.60
N ARG A 44 13.95 -0.33 15.08
CA ARG A 44 12.51 -0.54 15.10
C ARG A 44 11.99 -0.94 13.71
N PRO A 45 11.69 -2.22 13.48
CA PRO A 45 11.24 -2.70 12.18
C PRO A 45 9.76 -2.38 11.91
N CYS A 46 9.36 -2.51 10.64
CA CYS A 46 7.98 -2.47 10.19
C CYS A 46 7.18 -3.67 10.74
N TYR A 47 5.88 -3.50 10.96
CA TYR A 47 5.00 -4.61 11.33
C TYR A 47 5.05 -5.81 10.37
N LYS A 48 5.33 -5.57 9.06
CA LYS A 48 5.51 -6.67 8.09
C LYS A 48 6.70 -7.57 8.42
N GLN A 49 7.75 -7.06 9.06
CA GLN A 49 8.83 -7.89 9.57
C GLN A 49 8.34 -8.76 10.74
N LYS A 50 7.57 -8.17 11.65
CA LYS A 50 6.96 -8.91 12.78
C LYS A 50 6.03 -10.01 12.28
N PHE A 51 5.09 -9.67 11.39
CA PHE A 51 4.06 -10.61 10.93
C PHE A 51 4.60 -11.61 9.91
N TYR A 52 5.32 -11.13 8.89
CA TYR A 52 5.64 -11.90 7.69
C TYR A 52 7.13 -12.21 7.50
N GLY A 53 8.00 -11.83 8.45
CA GLY A 53 9.43 -12.16 8.40
C GLY A 53 10.27 -11.32 7.43
N ILE A 54 9.69 -10.39 6.67
CA ILE A 54 10.46 -9.61 5.70
C ILE A 54 11.45 -8.66 6.38
N LYS A 55 12.66 -8.53 5.86
CA LYS A 55 13.66 -7.59 6.39
C LYS A 55 13.32 -6.17 5.97
N THR A 56 12.86 -5.33 6.90
CA THR A 56 12.39 -3.95 6.64
C THR A 56 13.41 -3.09 5.89
N HIS A 57 14.70 -3.23 6.23
CA HIS A 57 15.78 -2.44 5.63
C HIS A 57 16.11 -2.86 4.19
N GLN A 58 15.61 -4.00 3.72
CA GLN A 58 15.73 -4.47 2.34
C GLN A 58 14.48 -4.19 1.49
N CYS A 59 13.50 -3.44 2.03
CA CYS A 59 12.24 -3.17 1.34
C CYS A 59 12.30 -1.89 0.49
N VAL A 60 11.94 -2.02 -0.79
CA VAL A 60 11.70 -0.92 -1.73
C VAL A 60 10.23 -0.54 -1.69
N GLN A 61 9.91 0.68 -1.26
CA GLN A 61 8.55 1.21 -1.32
C GLN A 61 8.36 1.99 -2.63
N MET A 62 7.57 1.44 -3.54
CA MET A 62 7.40 2.00 -4.87
C MET A 62 5.94 2.06 -5.32
N THR A 63 5.70 2.77 -6.41
CA THR A 63 4.44 2.79 -7.15
C THR A 63 4.69 2.89 -8.66
N PRO A 64 3.94 2.16 -9.49
CA PRO A 64 3.91 2.37 -10.93
C PRO A 64 2.87 3.41 -11.38
N ALA A 65 2.11 4.02 -10.45
CA ALA A 65 0.99 4.92 -10.75
C ALA A 65 0.97 6.15 -9.82
N LEU A 66 2.09 6.89 -9.77
CA LEU A 66 2.36 7.94 -8.78
C LEU A 66 1.25 8.97 -8.63
N PHE A 67 0.63 9.40 -9.72
CA PHE A 67 -0.38 10.45 -9.77
C PHE A 67 -1.78 9.92 -10.08
N TYR A 68 -1.91 8.62 -10.33
CA TYR A 68 -3.11 8.04 -10.93
C TYR A 68 -3.79 7.06 -9.97
N CYS A 69 -5.08 7.23 -9.79
CA CYS A 69 -5.91 6.41 -8.94
C CYS A 69 -7.37 6.52 -9.35
N THR A 70 -8.12 5.47 -9.19
CA THR A 70 -9.57 5.42 -9.39
C THR A 70 -10.37 5.96 -8.21
N GLN A 71 -9.70 6.39 -7.14
CA GLN A 71 -10.31 6.89 -5.91
C GLN A 71 -9.58 8.14 -5.39
N GLN A 72 -10.33 8.99 -4.69
CA GLN A 72 -9.84 10.17 -3.96
C GLN A 72 -10.11 10.05 -2.44
N CYS A 73 -9.67 8.95 -1.83
CA CYS A 73 -9.94 8.67 -0.41
C CYS A 73 -9.53 9.84 0.49
N LEU A 74 -10.38 10.18 1.47
CA LEU A 74 -10.13 11.25 2.43
C LEU A 74 -8.83 11.06 3.22
N PHE A 75 -8.54 9.82 3.58
CA PHE A 75 -7.36 9.43 4.39
C PHE A 75 -6.06 9.28 3.56
N CYS A 76 -6.11 9.43 2.24
CA CYS A 76 -4.94 9.19 1.40
C CYS A 76 -3.90 10.30 1.54
N TRP A 77 -2.65 9.92 1.74
CA TRP A 77 -1.54 10.88 1.88
C TRP A 77 -1.01 11.48 0.58
N ARG A 78 -1.46 10.95 -0.59
CA ARG A 78 -1.06 11.48 -1.90
C ARG A 78 -1.76 12.80 -2.22
N ALA A 79 -1.15 13.59 -3.10
CA ALA A 79 -1.85 14.67 -3.78
C ALA A 79 -2.95 14.08 -4.69
N GLN A 80 -4.12 14.71 -4.70
CA GLN A 80 -5.26 14.35 -5.53
C GLN A 80 -5.57 15.51 -6.48
N SER A 81 -6.18 15.21 -7.62
CA SER A 81 -6.68 16.24 -8.54
C SER A 81 -7.66 17.15 -7.79
N GLY A 82 -7.46 18.46 -7.91
CA GLY A 82 -8.15 19.48 -7.11
C GLY A 82 -7.34 20.00 -5.91
N ASP A 83 -6.37 19.26 -5.39
CA ASP A 83 -5.46 19.81 -4.36
C ASP A 83 -4.67 21.00 -4.96
N PHE A 84 -4.54 22.08 -4.21
CA PHE A 84 -3.87 23.32 -4.64
C PHE A 84 -4.42 23.94 -5.94
N LYS A 85 -5.70 23.69 -6.28
CA LYS A 85 -6.34 24.15 -7.53
C LYS A 85 -5.67 23.60 -8.80
N ILE A 86 -4.99 22.46 -8.72
CA ILE A 86 -4.37 21.76 -9.85
C ILE A 86 -5.24 20.57 -10.21
N SER A 87 -5.70 20.50 -11.48
CA SER A 87 -6.53 19.42 -12.00
C SER A 87 -5.78 18.58 -13.02
N TRP A 88 -5.97 17.26 -12.99
CA TRP A 88 -5.54 16.32 -14.02
C TRP A 88 -6.46 15.08 -14.01
N ASP A 89 -6.49 14.32 -15.10
CA ASP A 89 -7.20 13.05 -15.12
C ASP A 89 -6.40 12.00 -14.33
N GLU A 90 -6.91 11.62 -13.15
CA GLU A 90 -6.28 10.64 -12.28
C GLU A 90 -6.60 9.20 -12.67
N THR A 91 -7.61 8.99 -13.52
CA THR A 91 -8.18 7.68 -13.77
C THR A 91 -7.49 6.91 -14.89
N LYS A 92 -6.63 7.58 -15.66
CA LYS A 92 -5.93 7.02 -16.81
C LYS A 92 -4.44 7.29 -16.76
N LEU A 93 -3.65 6.23 -16.85
CA LEU A 93 -2.21 6.33 -17.02
C LEU A 93 -1.91 6.59 -18.51
N PRO A 94 -1.39 7.77 -18.90
CA PRO A 94 -1.34 8.17 -20.29
C PRO A 94 -0.26 7.46 -21.12
N GLU A 95 0.86 7.11 -20.48
CA GLU A 95 1.99 6.40 -21.08
C GLU A 95 2.63 5.48 -20.04
N TRP A 96 3.35 4.45 -20.49
CA TRP A 96 4.04 3.51 -19.61
C TRP A 96 5.47 3.24 -20.03
N ASP A 97 6.30 2.97 -19.04
CA ASP A 97 7.63 2.42 -19.19
C ASP A 97 7.56 0.88 -19.10
N SER A 98 8.58 0.18 -19.61
CA SER A 98 8.62 -1.28 -19.50
C SER A 98 8.86 -1.72 -18.04
N PRO A 99 8.37 -2.90 -17.65
CA PRO A 99 8.56 -3.46 -16.31
C PRO A 99 10.03 -3.52 -15.89
N GLU A 100 10.92 -3.98 -16.77
CA GLU A 100 12.35 -4.15 -16.51
C GLU A 100 13.01 -2.81 -16.20
N LYS A 101 12.68 -1.77 -16.99
CA LYS A 101 13.17 -0.41 -16.75
C LYS A 101 12.70 0.13 -15.40
N ILE A 102 11.43 -0.08 -15.06
CA ILE A 102 10.88 0.38 -13.77
C ILE A 102 11.63 -0.31 -12.62
N VAL A 103 11.82 -1.62 -12.68
CA VAL A 103 12.51 -2.37 -11.62
C VAL A 103 13.95 -1.90 -11.48
N GLU A 104 14.69 -1.78 -12.58
CA GLU A 104 16.08 -1.32 -12.57
C GLU A 104 16.22 0.08 -11.95
N GLU A 105 15.39 1.02 -12.40
CA GLU A 105 15.41 2.39 -11.89
C GLU A 105 14.93 2.48 -10.43
N CYS A 106 13.98 1.64 -10.01
CA CYS A 106 13.56 1.54 -8.60
C CYS A 106 14.69 1.05 -7.69
N ILE A 107 15.45 0.05 -8.12
CA ILE A 107 16.62 -0.44 -7.37
C ILE A 107 17.68 0.66 -7.27
N LYS A 108 18.01 1.34 -8.38
CA LYS A 108 18.95 2.48 -8.38
C LYS A 108 18.50 3.60 -7.43
N ALA A 109 17.22 3.96 -7.46
CA ALA A 109 16.65 4.98 -6.57
C ALA A 109 16.73 4.56 -5.10
N GLN A 110 16.43 3.30 -4.78
CA GLN A 110 16.54 2.76 -3.42
C GLN A 110 18.00 2.78 -2.93
N LEU A 111 18.96 2.37 -3.73
CA LEU A 111 20.38 2.42 -3.36
C LEU A 111 20.85 3.85 -3.11
N LYS A 112 20.37 4.82 -3.92
CA LYS A 112 20.62 6.24 -3.68
C LYS A 112 20.04 6.72 -2.33
N ILE A 113 18.84 6.26 -1.95
CA ILE A 113 18.25 6.55 -0.63
C ILE A 113 19.12 5.98 0.48
N ILE A 114 19.57 4.73 0.35
CA ILE A 114 20.38 4.02 1.35
C ILE A 114 21.75 4.66 1.49
N SER A 115 22.39 5.10 0.40
CA SER A 115 23.72 5.75 0.44
C SER A 115 23.78 6.95 1.39
N GLY A 116 22.65 7.64 1.60
CA GLY A 116 22.54 8.75 2.54
C GLY A 116 22.75 8.39 4.01
N TYR A 117 22.78 7.09 4.35
CA TYR A 117 23.03 6.60 5.72
C TYR A 117 24.49 6.23 5.98
N LYS A 118 25.34 6.14 4.94
CA LYS A 118 26.72 5.65 5.03
C LYS A 118 27.56 6.39 6.09
N GLY A 119 27.42 7.72 6.18
CA GLY A 119 28.20 8.56 7.09
C GLY A 119 27.53 8.84 8.44
N ASN A 120 26.34 8.32 8.70
CA ASN A 120 25.63 8.57 9.95
C ASN A 120 26.12 7.60 11.06
N PRO A 121 26.71 8.11 12.17
CA PRO A 121 27.27 7.26 13.23
C PRO A 121 26.21 6.41 13.96
N LYS A 122 24.91 6.81 13.89
CA LYS A 122 23.79 6.07 14.49
C LYS A 122 23.31 4.93 13.61
N THR A 123 23.81 4.79 12.39
CA THR A 123 23.35 3.73 11.48
C THR A 123 23.88 2.37 11.92
N ASN A 124 22.99 1.40 12.06
CA ASN A 124 23.35 0.00 12.25
C ASN A 124 24.13 -0.50 11.03
N LYS A 125 25.42 -0.75 11.20
CA LYS A 125 26.37 -1.08 10.12
C LYS A 125 26.03 -2.40 9.41
N GLN A 126 25.51 -3.40 10.15
CA GLN A 126 25.12 -4.68 9.58
C GLN A 126 23.88 -4.50 8.69
N LYS A 127 22.81 -3.89 9.23
CA LYS A 127 21.57 -3.64 8.48
C LYS A 127 21.80 -2.71 7.29
N PHE A 128 22.73 -1.76 7.41
CA PHE A 128 23.14 -0.92 6.28
C PHE A 128 23.75 -1.76 5.14
N ARG A 129 24.65 -2.69 5.46
CA ARG A 129 25.26 -3.60 4.46
C ARG A 129 24.20 -4.48 3.81
N GLU A 130 23.30 -5.08 4.60
CA GLU A 130 22.20 -5.90 4.09
C GLU A 130 21.26 -5.07 3.18
N ALA A 131 20.96 -3.80 3.54
CA ALA A 131 20.10 -2.91 2.77
C ALA A 131 20.63 -2.59 1.35
N LEU A 132 21.94 -2.74 1.12
CA LEU A 132 22.54 -2.57 -0.22
C LEU A 132 22.12 -3.68 -1.20
N THR A 133 21.49 -4.74 -0.70
CA THR A 133 20.88 -5.80 -1.52
C THR A 133 19.38 -5.86 -1.22
N PRO A 134 18.55 -5.01 -1.85
CA PRO A 134 17.10 -5.03 -1.67
C PRO A 134 16.51 -6.39 -2.08
N ARG A 135 15.50 -6.86 -1.33
CA ARG A 135 14.88 -8.17 -1.52
C ARG A 135 13.35 -8.15 -1.53
N HIS A 136 12.74 -7.03 -1.19
CA HIS A 136 11.29 -6.92 -1.05
C HIS A 136 10.79 -5.69 -1.79
N ALA A 137 9.72 -5.80 -2.58
CA ALA A 137 9.09 -4.70 -3.28
C ALA A 137 7.66 -4.49 -2.75
N ALA A 138 7.44 -3.37 -2.06
CA ALA A 138 6.11 -2.95 -1.64
C ALA A 138 5.51 -2.02 -2.72
N ILE A 139 4.67 -2.58 -3.60
CA ILE A 139 3.96 -1.87 -4.67
C ILE A 139 2.70 -1.24 -4.06
N SER A 140 2.92 -0.20 -3.25
CA SER A 140 1.92 0.33 -2.32
C SER A 140 2.13 1.79 -1.94
N LEU A 141 3.04 2.50 -2.61
CA LEU A 141 3.44 3.84 -2.17
C LEU A 141 2.30 4.84 -2.31
N THR A 142 1.74 5.00 -3.49
CA THR A 142 0.60 5.88 -3.79
C THR A 142 -0.06 5.45 -5.11
N GLY A 143 -1.27 5.98 -5.39
CA GLY A 143 -2.01 5.69 -6.61
C GLY A 143 -2.59 4.27 -6.61
N GLU A 144 -3.15 3.88 -7.74
CA GLU A 144 -3.70 2.54 -7.96
C GLU A 144 -2.80 1.75 -8.92
N PRO A 145 -2.03 0.77 -8.40
CA PRO A 145 -1.05 0.04 -9.23
C PRO A 145 -1.66 -0.69 -10.42
N THR A 146 -2.92 -1.14 -10.32
CA THR A 146 -3.60 -1.87 -11.40
C THR A 146 -3.97 -0.99 -12.61
N LEU A 147 -3.82 0.34 -12.52
CA LEU A 147 -3.86 1.23 -13.68
C LEU A 147 -2.66 1.04 -14.61
N TYR A 148 -1.56 0.52 -14.11
CA TYR A 148 -0.43 0.10 -14.92
C TYR A 148 -0.73 -1.26 -15.53
N ARG A 149 -1.08 -1.29 -16.81
CA ARG A 149 -1.58 -2.50 -17.52
C ARG A 149 -0.62 -3.69 -17.50
N HIS A 150 0.68 -3.44 -17.32
CA HIS A 150 1.73 -4.47 -17.24
C HIS A 150 2.08 -4.80 -15.78
N ILE A 151 1.10 -4.73 -14.87
CA ILE A 151 1.33 -4.96 -13.44
C ILE A 151 1.78 -6.40 -13.14
N GLY A 152 1.24 -7.39 -13.86
CA GLY A 152 1.67 -8.80 -13.73
C GLY A 152 3.12 -8.98 -14.18
N GLU A 153 3.49 -8.41 -15.34
CA GLU A 153 4.86 -8.46 -15.84
C GLU A 153 5.83 -7.69 -14.92
N LEU A 154 5.37 -6.60 -14.26
CA LEU A 154 6.19 -5.88 -13.28
C LEU A 154 6.48 -6.76 -12.05
N ILE A 155 5.49 -7.50 -11.58
CA ILE A 155 5.64 -8.48 -10.50
C ILE A 155 6.65 -9.54 -10.91
N GLY A 156 6.51 -10.14 -12.10
CA GLY A 156 7.45 -11.12 -12.66
C GLY A 156 8.86 -10.57 -12.79
N ALA A 157 9.03 -9.33 -13.25
CA ALA A 157 10.33 -8.68 -13.36
C ALA A 157 11.02 -8.48 -12.00
N PHE A 158 10.27 -8.24 -10.91
CA PHE A 158 10.79 -8.28 -9.55
C PHE A 158 11.15 -9.70 -9.10
N HIS A 159 10.26 -10.69 -9.33
CA HIS A 159 10.49 -12.08 -8.97
C HIS A 159 11.74 -12.65 -9.65
N ASN A 160 11.96 -12.35 -10.94
CA ASN A 160 13.16 -12.75 -11.68
C ASN A 160 14.47 -12.19 -11.11
N ARG A 161 14.39 -11.17 -10.24
CA ARG A 161 15.54 -10.64 -9.48
C ARG A 161 15.59 -11.10 -8.03
N GLY A 162 14.78 -12.11 -7.67
CA GLY A 162 14.72 -12.68 -6.33
C GLY A 162 14.04 -11.80 -5.29
N PHE A 163 13.14 -10.90 -5.72
CA PHE A 163 12.34 -10.12 -4.79
C PHE A 163 11.05 -10.84 -4.40
N THR A 164 10.61 -10.66 -3.17
CA THR A 164 9.20 -10.84 -2.81
C THR A 164 8.43 -9.55 -3.12
N THR A 165 7.16 -9.67 -3.51
CA THR A 165 6.32 -8.55 -3.92
C THR A 165 5.05 -8.45 -3.09
N PHE A 166 4.68 -7.23 -2.71
CA PHE A 166 3.46 -6.92 -1.96
C PHE A 166 2.64 -5.92 -2.77
N LEU A 167 1.65 -6.43 -3.52
CA LEU A 167 0.75 -5.58 -4.29
C LEU A 167 -0.39 -5.09 -3.41
N VAL A 168 -0.61 -3.76 -3.36
CA VAL A 168 -1.75 -3.16 -2.65
C VAL A 168 -2.63 -2.43 -3.65
N SER A 169 -3.83 -2.94 -3.86
CA SER A 169 -4.84 -2.38 -4.76
C SER A 169 -6.08 -1.92 -3.99
N ASN A 170 -6.81 -0.99 -4.57
CA ASN A 170 -8.13 -0.58 -4.08
C ASN A 170 -9.27 -1.48 -4.62
N GLY A 171 -8.94 -2.47 -5.44
CA GLY A 171 -9.86 -3.48 -5.94
C GLY A 171 -10.87 -3.00 -6.99
N THR A 172 -10.74 -1.80 -7.54
CA THR A 172 -11.75 -1.26 -8.49
C THR A 172 -11.52 -1.66 -9.94
N LEU A 173 -10.49 -2.48 -10.21
CA LEU A 173 -10.17 -3.00 -11.54
C LEU A 173 -10.11 -4.54 -11.53
N PRO A 174 -11.24 -5.24 -11.28
CA PRO A 174 -11.28 -6.70 -11.14
C PRO A 174 -10.76 -7.43 -12.38
N SER A 175 -11.04 -6.92 -13.58
CA SER A 175 -10.58 -7.54 -14.83
C SER A 175 -9.04 -7.52 -14.99
N VAL A 176 -8.33 -6.58 -14.38
CA VAL A 176 -6.86 -6.54 -14.38
C VAL A 176 -6.33 -7.57 -13.39
N LEU A 177 -6.91 -7.64 -12.19
CA LEU A 177 -6.53 -8.60 -11.17
C LEU A 177 -6.78 -10.04 -11.62
N ALA A 178 -7.92 -10.32 -12.28
CA ALA A 178 -8.25 -11.64 -12.83
C ALA A 178 -7.31 -12.12 -13.95
N LYS A 179 -6.57 -11.18 -14.58
CA LYS A 179 -5.67 -11.47 -15.73
C LYS A 179 -4.21 -11.24 -15.41
N LEU A 180 -3.84 -11.23 -14.13
CA LEU A 180 -2.42 -11.12 -13.76
C LEU A 180 -1.62 -12.28 -14.38
N SER A 181 -0.59 -11.95 -15.16
CA SER A 181 0.33 -12.94 -15.73
C SER A 181 1.21 -13.57 -14.65
N GLU A 182 1.42 -12.86 -13.54
CA GLU A 182 2.18 -13.31 -12.38
C GLU A 182 1.50 -12.78 -11.11
N GLU A 183 1.22 -13.65 -10.13
CA GLU A 183 0.68 -13.25 -8.83
C GLU A 183 1.78 -12.65 -7.95
N PRO A 184 1.46 -11.65 -7.09
CA PRO A 184 2.43 -11.17 -6.11
C PRO A 184 2.70 -12.21 -5.02
N THR A 185 3.80 -12.08 -4.29
CA THR A 185 4.04 -12.90 -3.08
C THR A 185 2.90 -12.73 -2.07
N GLN A 186 2.29 -11.53 -2.00
CA GLN A 186 1.10 -11.28 -1.19
C GLN A 186 0.26 -10.17 -1.82
N LEU A 187 -1.06 -10.42 -1.97
CA LEU A 187 -2.02 -9.47 -2.53
C LEU A 187 -2.83 -8.79 -1.41
N TYR A 188 -2.88 -7.47 -1.44
CA TYR A 188 -3.71 -6.67 -0.54
C TYR A 188 -4.84 -6.00 -1.31
N ILE A 189 -6.08 -6.15 -0.83
CA ILE A 189 -7.22 -5.36 -1.27
C ILE A 189 -7.67 -4.44 -0.14
N SER A 190 -7.78 -3.16 -0.46
CA SER A 190 -8.22 -2.15 0.50
C SER A 190 -9.75 -2.16 0.60
N VAL A 191 -10.28 -2.56 1.77
CA VAL A 191 -11.72 -2.58 2.08
C VAL A 191 -11.96 -1.52 3.15
N CYS A 192 -12.06 -0.25 2.74
CA CYS A 192 -12.11 0.88 3.67
C CYS A 192 -13.52 1.41 3.96
N ALA A 193 -14.54 0.60 3.67
CA ALA A 193 -15.94 0.90 3.96
C ALA A 193 -16.73 -0.40 4.11
N PRO A 194 -17.71 -0.46 5.04
CA PRO A 194 -18.56 -1.64 5.24
C PRO A 194 -19.73 -1.70 4.26
N ASP A 195 -20.05 -0.58 3.60
CA ASP A 195 -21.20 -0.42 2.71
C ASP A 195 -20.93 0.62 1.62
N LYS A 196 -21.84 0.69 0.64
CA LYS A 196 -21.74 1.57 -0.53
C LYS A 196 -21.77 3.06 -0.16
N GLU A 197 -22.58 3.46 0.81
CA GLU A 197 -22.69 4.86 1.23
C GLU A 197 -21.39 5.35 1.86
N THR A 198 -20.87 4.60 2.81
CA THR A 198 -19.57 4.87 3.45
C THR A 198 -18.44 4.84 2.43
N PHE A 199 -18.48 3.90 1.46
CA PHE A 199 -17.48 3.85 0.38
C PHE A 199 -17.48 5.12 -0.47
N GLN A 200 -18.65 5.62 -0.86
CA GLN A 200 -18.77 6.87 -1.61
C GLN A 200 -18.25 8.07 -0.82
N ARG A 201 -18.61 8.15 0.46
CA ARG A 201 -18.22 9.25 1.35
C ARG A 201 -16.73 9.26 1.65
N VAL A 202 -16.14 8.09 1.95
CA VAL A 202 -14.76 7.96 2.48
C VAL A 202 -13.76 7.72 1.37
N CYS A 203 -14.05 6.82 0.41
CA CYS A 203 -13.16 6.44 -0.69
C CYS A 203 -13.29 7.35 -1.92
N ARG A 204 -14.43 8.04 -2.09
CA ARG A 204 -14.68 9.03 -3.14
C ARG A 204 -14.28 8.51 -4.54
N PRO A 205 -14.94 7.45 -5.04
CA PRO A 205 -14.57 6.83 -6.31
C PRO A 205 -14.74 7.80 -7.50
N GLN A 206 -13.81 7.73 -8.45
CA GLN A 206 -13.74 8.57 -9.64
C GLN A 206 -14.14 7.83 -10.92
N ILE A 207 -14.55 6.57 -10.79
CA ILE A 207 -15.02 5.73 -11.90
C ILE A 207 -16.42 5.16 -11.59
N PRO A 208 -17.23 4.90 -12.62
CA PRO A 208 -18.56 4.32 -12.43
C PRO A 208 -18.50 2.90 -11.86
N LYS A 209 -19.53 2.56 -11.06
CA LYS A 209 -19.72 1.22 -10.48
C LYS A 209 -18.51 0.72 -9.67
N ALA A 210 -17.78 1.65 -9.00
CA ALA A 210 -16.57 1.28 -8.28
C ALA A 210 -16.83 0.37 -7.06
N TRP A 211 -17.99 0.51 -6.40
CA TRP A 211 -18.41 -0.38 -5.32
C TRP A 211 -18.70 -1.80 -5.82
N GLU A 212 -19.42 -1.91 -6.91
CA GLU A 212 -19.72 -3.18 -7.56
C GLU A 212 -18.43 -3.87 -8.02
N LYS A 213 -17.52 -3.13 -8.65
CA LYS A 213 -16.19 -3.61 -9.05
C LYS A 213 -15.33 -4.07 -7.87
N LEU A 214 -15.37 -3.37 -6.73
CA LEU A 214 -14.71 -3.82 -5.52
C LEU A 214 -15.30 -5.17 -5.07
N ASN A 215 -16.63 -5.32 -5.08
CA ASN A 215 -17.30 -6.57 -4.73
C ASN A 215 -16.92 -7.72 -5.68
N GLU A 216 -16.84 -7.48 -6.99
CA GLU A 216 -16.32 -8.45 -7.97
C GLU A 216 -14.88 -8.86 -7.61
N THR A 217 -14.02 -7.92 -7.22
CA THR A 217 -12.67 -8.23 -6.77
C THR A 217 -12.67 -9.10 -5.50
N LEU A 218 -13.55 -8.82 -4.54
CA LEU A 218 -13.64 -9.62 -3.31
C LEU A 218 -14.08 -11.07 -3.62
N GLU A 219 -14.97 -11.26 -4.59
CA GLU A 219 -15.39 -12.58 -5.08
C GLU A 219 -14.25 -13.33 -5.81
N LEU A 220 -13.29 -12.61 -6.39
CA LEU A 220 -12.11 -13.20 -7.03
C LEU A 220 -11.04 -13.65 -6.03
N LEU A 221 -10.99 -13.07 -4.81
CA LEU A 221 -9.88 -13.33 -3.86
C LEU A 221 -9.67 -14.81 -3.55
N PRO A 222 -10.71 -15.66 -3.39
CA PRO A 222 -10.50 -17.08 -3.14
C PRO A 222 -9.82 -17.86 -4.28
N SER A 223 -9.75 -17.30 -5.49
CA SER A 223 -9.09 -17.94 -6.64
C SER A 223 -7.58 -17.73 -6.70
N PHE A 224 -7.05 -16.74 -5.93
CA PHE A 224 -5.61 -16.48 -5.87
C PHE A 224 -4.88 -17.57 -5.08
N LYS A 225 -3.70 -17.96 -5.57
CA LYS A 225 -2.80 -18.91 -4.91
C LYS A 225 -1.95 -18.25 -3.85
N CYS A 226 -1.61 -16.97 -4.05
CA CYS A 226 -0.84 -16.20 -3.07
C CYS A 226 -1.71 -15.84 -1.85
N PRO A 227 -1.10 -15.68 -0.66
CA PRO A 227 -1.81 -15.15 0.50
C PRO A 227 -2.44 -13.80 0.21
N THR A 228 -3.72 -13.66 0.56
CA THR A 228 -4.51 -12.45 0.34
C THR A 228 -4.80 -11.71 1.64
N VAL A 229 -4.90 -10.40 1.57
CA VAL A 229 -5.16 -9.54 2.74
C VAL A 229 -6.27 -8.55 2.41
N THR A 230 -7.32 -8.52 3.21
CA THR A 230 -8.23 -7.37 3.24
C THR A 230 -7.70 -6.35 4.25
N ARG A 231 -7.35 -5.17 3.77
CA ARG A 231 -6.85 -4.09 4.61
C ARG A 231 -7.90 -3.03 4.83
N ILE A 232 -8.19 -2.71 6.09
CA ILE A 232 -9.09 -1.65 6.47
C ILE A 232 -8.25 -0.47 6.98
N THR A 233 -8.26 0.65 6.25
CA THR A 233 -7.70 1.91 6.79
C THR A 233 -8.77 2.55 7.66
N CYS A 234 -8.62 2.43 8.97
CA CYS A 234 -9.59 2.87 9.97
C CYS A 234 -9.47 4.37 10.24
N VAL A 235 -10.57 5.09 10.14
CA VAL A 235 -10.69 6.53 10.44
C VAL A 235 -11.80 6.72 11.46
N ARG A 236 -11.47 7.26 12.62
CA ARG A 236 -12.44 7.50 13.71
C ARG A 236 -13.59 8.39 13.22
N GLY A 237 -14.83 8.01 13.54
CA GLY A 237 -16.05 8.73 13.17
C GLY A 237 -16.42 8.67 11.69
N LEU A 238 -15.73 7.86 10.87
CA LEU A 238 -16.03 7.75 9.44
C LEU A 238 -16.32 6.33 8.96
N ASN A 239 -15.54 5.33 9.37
CA ASN A 239 -15.65 3.98 8.82
C ASN A 239 -15.35 2.85 9.82
N MET A 240 -15.39 3.12 11.11
CA MET A 240 -15.19 2.11 12.15
C MET A 240 -16.52 1.60 12.75
N GLU A 241 -17.62 2.02 12.18
CA GLU A 241 -18.96 1.58 12.50
C GLU A 241 -19.42 0.48 11.53
N ASN A 242 -20.59 -0.13 11.78
CA ASN A 242 -21.18 -1.18 10.95
C ASN A 242 -20.22 -2.38 10.73
N VAL A 243 -19.79 -2.99 11.85
CA VAL A 243 -18.86 -4.13 11.83
C VAL A 243 -19.45 -5.33 11.09
N GLU A 244 -20.77 -5.55 11.15
CA GLU A 244 -21.47 -6.60 10.39
C GLU A 244 -21.30 -6.43 8.87
N GLY A 245 -21.29 -5.19 8.38
CA GLY A 245 -21.01 -4.90 6.96
C GLY A 245 -19.61 -5.34 6.57
N TYR A 246 -18.60 -5.06 7.42
CA TYR A 246 -17.24 -5.58 7.19
C TYR A 246 -17.19 -7.11 7.26
N ALA A 247 -17.85 -7.73 8.24
CA ALA A 247 -17.89 -9.18 8.37
C ALA A 247 -18.43 -9.85 7.09
N LYS A 248 -19.53 -9.36 6.51
CA LYS A 248 -20.08 -9.85 5.25
C LYS A 248 -19.08 -9.76 4.09
N LEU A 249 -18.34 -8.64 3.99
CA LEU A 249 -17.33 -8.46 2.94
C LEU A 249 -16.10 -9.37 3.16
N ILE A 250 -15.69 -9.56 4.40
CA ILE A 250 -14.57 -10.44 4.79
C ILE A 250 -14.92 -11.90 4.51
N GLU A 251 -16.11 -12.35 4.90
CA GLU A 251 -16.54 -13.75 4.64
C GLU A 251 -16.68 -14.01 3.13
N LYS A 252 -17.22 -13.03 2.35
CA LYS A 252 -17.28 -13.11 0.87
C LYS A 252 -15.88 -13.24 0.28
N ALA A 253 -14.95 -12.40 0.73
CA ALA A 253 -13.58 -12.34 0.20
C ALA A 253 -12.71 -13.51 0.65
N ASN A 254 -13.05 -14.15 1.76
CA ASN A 254 -12.31 -15.26 2.37
C ASN A 254 -10.77 -15.07 2.33
N PRO A 255 -10.24 -13.90 2.76
CA PRO A 255 -8.81 -13.62 2.65
C PRO A 255 -8.00 -14.47 3.63
N THR A 256 -6.71 -14.64 3.36
CA THR A 256 -5.78 -15.26 4.33
C THR A 256 -5.69 -14.42 5.60
N TYR A 257 -5.70 -13.07 5.45
CA TYR A 257 -5.57 -12.14 6.56
C TYR A 257 -6.54 -10.96 6.47
N VAL A 258 -6.91 -10.43 7.63
CA VAL A 258 -7.57 -9.14 7.77
C VAL A 258 -6.65 -8.21 8.57
N GLU A 259 -6.36 -7.01 8.04
CA GLU A 259 -5.50 -6.01 8.68
C GLU A 259 -6.26 -4.69 8.93
N PRO A 260 -7.04 -4.53 10.02
CA PRO A 260 -7.47 -3.20 10.45
C PRO A 260 -6.25 -2.41 10.93
N LYS A 261 -6.08 -1.22 10.35
CA LYS A 261 -4.93 -0.36 10.54
C LYS A 261 -5.34 1.10 10.65
N ALA A 262 -4.81 1.81 11.66
CA ALA A 262 -5.11 3.21 11.83
C ALA A 262 -4.70 4.06 10.62
N TYR A 263 -5.58 4.97 10.22
CA TYR A 263 -5.24 6.14 9.44
C TYR A 263 -4.08 6.91 10.08
N MET A 264 -3.20 7.46 9.27
CA MET A 264 -2.09 8.29 9.73
C MET A 264 -2.25 9.71 9.21
N HIS A 265 -2.29 10.68 10.12
CA HIS A 265 -2.43 12.10 9.80
C HIS A 265 -1.12 12.67 9.21
N VAL A 266 -0.81 12.31 7.95
CA VAL A 266 0.41 12.66 7.22
C VAL A 266 0.14 13.05 5.78
N GLY A 267 1.06 13.76 5.16
CA GLY A 267 0.99 14.16 3.76
C GLY A 267 -0.26 15.02 3.47
N PHE A 268 -0.88 14.79 2.33
CA PHE A 268 -2.05 15.55 1.87
C PHE A 268 -3.35 15.16 2.58
N ALA A 269 -3.41 14.02 3.27
CA ALA A 269 -4.55 13.68 4.13
C ALA A 269 -4.86 14.77 5.16
N ARG A 270 -3.83 15.51 5.60
CA ARG A 270 -3.93 16.64 6.53
C ARG A 270 -4.78 17.83 6.03
N LEU A 271 -5.00 17.89 4.71
CA LEU A 271 -5.88 18.89 4.09
C LEU A 271 -7.36 18.47 4.14
N ARG A 272 -7.65 17.19 4.42
CA ARG A 272 -8.97 16.58 4.30
C ARG A 272 -9.53 16.04 5.61
N LEU A 273 -8.65 15.64 6.51
CA LEU A 273 -9.01 15.07 7.81
C LEU A 273 -8.17 15.72 8.91
N GLY A 274 -8.78 15.90 10.06
CA GLY A 274 -8.10 16.35 11.27
C GLY A 274 -7.31 15.22 11.95
N TYR A 275 -6.50 15.60 12.94
CA TYR A 275 -5.71 14.69 13.74
C TYR A 275 -6.59 13.75 14.58
N GLU A 276 -7.75 14.23 15.01
CA GLU A 276 -8.76 13.51 15.78
C GLU A 276 -9.33 12.30 15.04
N GLY A 277 -9.31 12.31 13.69
CA GLY A 277 -9.69 11.15 12.87
C GLY A 277 -8.71 9.98 12.96
N MET A 278 -7.53 10.16 13.58
CA MET A 278 -6.52 9.10 13.70
C MET A 278 -6.78 8.24 14.94
N PRO A 279 -7.20 6.96 14.79
CA PRO A 279 -7.47 6.08 15.93
C PRO A 279 -6.20 5.75 16.71
N SER A 280 -6.34 5.55 18.01
CA SER A 280 -5.32 4.94 18.87
C SER A 280 -5.14 3.46 18.54
N HIS A 281 -4.07 2.85 19.04
CA HIS A 281 -3.89 1.40 18.90
C HIS A 281 -4.98 0.62 19.65
N LYS A 282 -5.41 1.11 20.82
CA LYS A 282 -6.49 0.52 21.60
C LYS A 282 -7.80 0.43 20.80
N GLU A 283 -8.21 1.52 20.13
CA GLU A 283 -9.41 1.53 19.29
C GLU A 283 -9.30 0.57 18.10
N ILE A 284 -8.08 0.38 17.54
CA ILE A 284 -7.86 -0.62 16.48
C ILE A 284 -7.98 -2.04 17.02
N CYS A 285 -7.52 -2.30 18.24
CA CYS A 285 -7.70 -3.60 18.90
C CYS A 285 -9.19 -3.88 19.17
N GLU A 286 -9.91 -2.92 19.74
CA GLU A 286 -11.34 -3.03 20.01
C GLU A 286 -12.16 -3.27 18.72
N PHE A 287 -11.82 -2.58 17.64
CA PHE A 287 -12.45 -2.81 16.34
C PHE A 287 -12.10 -4.19 15.74
N ALA A 288 -10.85 -4.64 15.90
CA ALA A 288 -10.44 -5.97 15.48
C ALA A 288 -11.13 -7.09 16.27
N GLU A 289 -11.34 -6.90 17.59
CA GLU A 289 -12.11 -7.82 18.43
C GLU A 289 -13.57 -7.92 18.00
N GLN A 290 -14.18 -6.80 17.59
CA GLN A 290 -15.55 -6.80 17.07
C GLN A 290 -15.61 -7.59 15.76
N ILE A 291 -14.68 -7.39 14.81
CA ILE A 291 -14.58 -8.18 13.57
C ILE A 291 -14.41 -9.67 13.90
N ALA A 292 -13.56 -10.01 14.88
CA ALA A 292 -13.34 -11.41 15.28
C ALA A 292 -14.59 -12.08 15.85
N ARG A 293 -15.48 -11.33 16.51
CA ARG A 293 -16.77 -11.86 17.02
C ARG A 293 -17.78 -12.12 15.90
N GLU A 294 -17.76 -11.31 14.85
CA GLU A 294 -18.70 -11.39 13.72
C GLU A 294 -18.19 -12.30 12.59
N THR A 295 -16.97 -12.83 12.69
CA THR A 295 -16.35 -13.66 11.65
C THR A 295 -15.70 -14.90 12.25
N SER A 296 -15.26 -15.81 11.40
CA SER A 296 -14.44 -16.98 11.78
C SER A 296 -12.95 -16.69 11.96
N TYR A 297 -12.55 -15.40 11.89
CA TYR A 297 -11.15 -14.97 12.06
C TYR A 297 -10.80 -14.75 13.53
N LYS A 298 -9.54 -15.07 13.89
CA LYS A 298 -8.96 -14.84 15.22
C LYS A 298 -7.84 -13.82 15.14
N ILE A 299 -7.65 -13.04 16.20
CA ILE A 299 -6.47 -12.16 16.31
C ILE A 299 -5.23 -13.05 16.45
N LEU A 300 -4.27 -12.92 15.51
CA LEU A 300 -2.99 -13.61 15.56
C LEU A 300 -1.89 -12.77 16.20
N ASP A 301 -1.85 -11.48 15.88
CA ASP A 301 -0.79 -10.58 16.31
C ASP A 301 -1.20 -9.12 16.20
N ALA A 302 -0.45 -8.21 16.82
CA ALA A 302 -0.67 -6.77 16.75
C ALA A 302 0.65 -6.01 16.79
N SER A 303 0.68 -4.82 16.19
CA SER A 303 1.82 -3.90 16.28
C SER A 303 1.35 -2.53 16.73
N GLN A 304 1.72 -2.17 17.95
CA GLN A 304 1.35 -0.91 18.59
C GLN A 304 1.94 0.29 17.84
N GLU A 305 3.22 0.23 17.47
CA GLU A 305 3.90 1.31 16.75
C GLU A 305 3.30 1.56 15.37
N SER A 306 2.80 0.52 14.73
CA SER A 306 2.15 0.59 13.42
C SER A 306 0.64 0.76 13.51
N ARG A 307 0.06 0.65 14.71
CA ARG A 307 -1.38 0.68 14.99
C ARG A 307 -2.15 -0.23 14.03
N VAL A 308 -1.76 -1.49 14.02
CA VAL A 308 -2.36 -2.53 13.17
C VAL A 308 -2.54 -3.80 13.97
N VAL A 309 -3.62 -4.52 13.67
CA VAL A 309 -3.90 -5.86 14.18
C VAL A 309 -3.96 -6.81 13.00
N LEU A 310 -3.50 -8.03 13.17
CA LEU A 310 -3.54 -9.11 12.21
C LEU A 310 -4.57 -10.15 12.66
N LEU A 311 -5.59 -10.38 11.83
CA LEU A 311 -6.53 -11.48 12.03
C LEU A 311 -6.36 -12.52 10.93
N SER A 312 -6.58 -13.79 11.28
CA SER A 312 -6.56 -14.92 10.34
C SER A 312 -7.32 -16.12 10.89
N ARG A 313 -7.55 -17.12 10.03
CA ARG A 313 -7.97 -18.48 10.39
C ARG A 313 -6.77 -19.42 10.61
N LEU A 314 -5.57 -18.98 10.21
CA LEU A 314 -4.33 -19.74 10.39
C LEU A 314 -3.88 -19.72 11.86
N GLU A 315 -3.13 -20.73 12.28
CA GLU A 315 -2.49 -20.78 13.60
C GLU A 315 -1.23 -19.90 13.68
N LYS A 316 -0.55 -19.66 12.55
CA LYS A 316 0.66 -18.84 12.45
C LYS A 316 0.67 -18.06 11.14
N PRO A 317 1.24 -16.84 11.12
CA PRO A 317 1.41 -16.12 9.87
C PRO A 317 2.40 -16.83 8.94
N ILE A 318 2.13 -16.77 7.63
CA ILE A 318 3.05 -17.22 6.58
C ILE A 318 4.23 -16.26 6.52
N ARG A 319 5.45 -16.81 6.57
CA ARG A 319 6.69 -16.01 6.54
C ARG A 319 7.35 -16.09 5.17
N PHE A 320 7.87 -14.95 4.69
CA PHE A 320 8.46 -14.81 3.36
C PHE A 320 9.95 -14.47 3.40
N GLY A 321 10.55 -14.34 4.59
CA GLY A 321 11.89 -13.77 4.77
C GLY A 321 12.96 -14.74 5.30
N ASP A 322 12.62 -15.99 5.49
CA ASP A 322 13.51 -17.00 6.11
C ASP A 322 14.26 -17.83 5.03
N GLY A 323 14.73 -17.14 3.96
CA GLY A 323 15.59 -17.70 2.92
C GLY A 323 16.92 -16.95 2.83
#